data_8750e15936fe4fc1e5a46b9676b47056
#
_entry.id   8750e15936fe4fc1e5a46b9676b47056
#
_cell.length_a   1.000
_cell.length_b   1.000
_cell.length_c   1.000
_cell.angle_alpha   90.00
_cell.angle_beta   90.00
_cell.angle_gamma   90.00
#
_symmetry.space_group_name_H-M   'P 1'
#
loop_
_entity.id
_entity.type
_entity.pdbx_description
1 polymer ?
#
loop_
_entity_poly.entity_id
_entity_poly.type
_entity_poly.pdbx_seq_one_letter_code
_entity_poly.pdbx_strand_id
1 'polypeptide(L)'
;MTPTLRAAAFMLITASSLTARAEAPLHGYYRAATPATGHYQTLTVLATAHGLSFFYVSESGSARCEVPGIASPEPGSADTYLFTDDPDHHLYANWEGYGAPDASPRCQVSLVFAEDKVVVKPLDAQHCQSFCGLQGAIGGTLERVGPWKMDKE
;
A
#
# COMPACT_ATOMS: atom_id res chain seq x y z
N MET A 1 36.97 -49.85 -46.85
CA MET A 1 35.67 -49.97 -46.21
C MET A 1 35.80 -49.34 -44.83
N THR A 2 35.39 -48.07 -44.64
CA THR A 2 35.47 -47.32 -43.40
C THR A 2 34.04 -47.02 -42.90
N PRO A 3 33.70 -47.42 -41.68
CA PRO A 3 32.38 -47.08 -41.13
C PRO A 3 32.36 -45.64 -40.51
N THR A 4 31.45 -44.82 -40.98
CA THR A 4 31.16 -43.50 -40.44
C THR A 4 30.30 -43.60 -39.18
N LEU A 5 30.86 -43.21 -38.04
CA LEU A 5 30.13 -43.02 -36.78
C LEU A 5 29.28 -41.75 -36.89
N ARG A 6 27.96 -41.87 -36.77
CA ARG A 6 27.03 -40.76 -36.61
C ARG A 6 26.85 -40.48 -35.10
N ALA A 7 27.36 -39.35 -34.63
CA ALA A 7 27.08 -38.87 -33.28
C ALA A 7 25.68 -38.20 -33.24
N ALA A 8 24.79 -38.78 -32.46
CA ALA A 8 23.49 -38.17 -32.16
C ALA A 8 23.65 -37.23 -30.95
N ALA A 9 23.51 -35.93 -31.17
CA ALA A 9 23.48 -34.95 -30.11
C ALA A 9 22.06 -34.89 -29.48
N PHE A 10 21.96 -35.33 -28.25
CA PHE A 10 20.75 -35.16 -27.43
C PHE A 10 20.74 -33.75 -26.84
N MET A 11 19.84 -32.90 -27.33
CA MET A 11 19.53 -31.62 -26.67
C MET A 11 18.63 -31.87 -25.47
N LEU A 12 19.16 -31.70 -24.28
CA LEU A 12 18.37 -31.61 -23.05
C LEU A 12 17.70 -30.23 -22.98
N ILE A 13 16.41 -30.17 -23.25
CA ILE A 13 15.58 -28.99 -23.00
C ILE A 13 15.22 -29.01 -21.53
N THR A 14 15.92 -28.23 -20.73
CA THR A 14 15.52 -27.94 -19.33
C THR A 14 14.33 -27.02 -19.35
N ALA A 15 13.13 -27.54 -19.12
CA ALA A 15 11.93 -26.76 -18.90
C ALA A 15 12.05 -26.08 -17.52
N SER A 16 12.44 -24.81 -17.52
CA SER A 16 12.34 -23.96 -16.32
C SER A 16 10.86 -23.71 -16.04
N SER A 17 10.31 -24.42 -15.07
CA SER A 17 8.98 -24.16 -14.54
C SER A 17 9.00 -22.80 -13.83
N LEU A 18 8.59 -21.75 -14.53
CA LEU A 18 8.18 -20.49 -13.93
C LEU A 18 6.92 -20.79 -13.09
N THR A 19 7.11 -21.03 -11.80
CA THR A 19 5.99 -20.99 -10.84
C THR A 19 5.51 -19.56 -10.81
N ALA A 20 4.43 -19.27 -11.53
CA ALA A 20 3.66 -18.04 -11.36
C ALA A 20 3.20 -18.01 -9.91
N ARG A 21 3.87 -17.21 -9.08
CA ARG A 21 3.42 -16.91 -7.73
C ARG A 21 2.09 -16.18 -7.90
N ALA A 22 0.99 -16.79 -7.48
CA ALA A 22 -0.29 -16.14 -7.48
C ALA A 22 -0.14 -14.91 -6.58
N GLU A 23 -0.12 -13.74 -7.19
CA GLU A 23 -0.08 -12.47 -6.50
C GLU A 23 -1.31 -12.40 -5.61
N ALA A 24 -1.12 -12.42 -4.29
CA ALA A 24 -2.22 -12.32 -3.36
C ALA A 24 -2.95 -10.99 -3.65
N PRO A 25 -4.28 -11.01 -3.81
CA PRO A 25 -4.99 -9.80 -4.18
C PRO A 25 -4.76 -8.73 -3.11
N LEU A 26 -4.18 -7.59 -3.52
CA LEU A 26 -3.83 -6.48 -2.62
C LEU A 26 -5.07 -5.81 -2.00
N HIS A 27 -6.24 -5.98 -2.63
CA HIS A 27 -7.48 -5.43 -2.09
C HIS A 27 -7.90 -6.15 -0.80
N GLY A 28 -8.37 -5.40 0.16
CA GLY A 28 -8.82 -5.96 1.42
C GLY A 28 -8.90 -4.95 2.55
N TYR A 29 -9.25 -5.48 3.71
CA TYR A 29 -9.29 -4.75 4.96
C TYR A 29 -8.17 -5.26 5.88
N TYR A 30 -7.39 -4.33 6.38
CA TYR A 30 -6.25 -4.56 7.26
C TYR A 30 -6.44 -3.81 8.58
N ARG A 31 -5.94 -4.37 9.66
CA ARG A 31 -5.91 -3.70 10.97
C ARG A 31 -4.65 -4.04 11.75
N ALA A 32 -4.35 -3.25 12.78
CA ALA A 32 -3.24 -3.58 13.67
C ALA A 32 -3.40 -4.98 14.25
N ALA A 33 -2.31 -5.78 14.19
CA ALA A 33 -2.29 -7.17 14.64
C ALA A 33 -2.60 -7.30 16.13
N THR A 34 -2.07 -6.37 16.92
CA THR A 34 -2.29 -6.31 18.37
C THR A 34 -2.57 -4.86 18.71
N PRO A 35 -3.84 -4.47 18.76
CA PRO A 35 -4.17 -3.12 19.19
C PRO A 35 -3.74 -2.97 20.66
N ALA A 36 -2.71 -2.15 20.89
CA ALA A 36 -2.43 -1.68 22.24
C ALA A 36 -3.69 -0.99 22.76
N THR A 37 -3.96 -1.12 24.06
CA THR A 37 -5.15 -0.53 24.69
C THR A 37 -5.26 0.96 24.33
N GLY A 38 -6.31 1.34 23.63
CA GLY A 38 -6.53 2.73 23.17
C GLY A 38 -5.91 3.10 21.82
N HIS A 39 -5.26 2.16 21.12
CA HIS A 39 -4.77 2.36 19.76
C HIS A 39 -5.56 1.53 18.75
N TYR A 40 -6.05 2.17 17.72
CA TYR A 40 -6.78 1.54 16.65
C TYR A 40 -6.19 1.97 15.31
N GLN A 41 -5.89 1.01 14.45
CA GLN A 41 -5.37 1.30 13.11
C GLN A 41 -6.04 0.38 12.10
N THR A 42 -6.50 0.96 11.01
CA THR A 42 -7.09 0.23 9.90
C THR A 42 -6.63 0.79 8.56
N LEU A 43 -6.65 -0.06 7.57
CA LEU A 43 -6.43 0.30 6.19
C LEU A 43 -7.40 -0.49 5.31
N THR A 44 -8.18 0.22 4.53
CA THR A 44 -8.99 -0.36 3.45
C THR A 44 -8.27 -0.11 2.13
N VAL A 45 -8.14 -1.13 1.30
CA VAL A 45 -7.46 -1.05 0.00
C VAL A 45 -8.34 -1.64 -1.09
N LEU A 46 -8.46 -0.90 -2.18
CA LEU A 46 -9.15 -1.31 -3.40
C LEU A 46 -8.21 -1.13 -4.60
N ALA A 47 -7.91 -2.23 -5.31
CA ALA A 47 -7.15 -2.15 -6.55
C ALA A 47 -8.00 -1.48 -7.65
N THR A 48 -7.42 -0.50 -8.34
CA THR A 48 -8.04 0.25 -9.44
C THR A 48 -7.14 0.21 -10.68
N ALA A 49 -7.63 0.69 -11.82
CA ALA A 49 -6.83 0.82 -13.03
C ALA A 49 -5.66 1.83 -12.89
N HIS A 50 -5.70 2.71 -11.89
CA HIS A 50 -4.73 3.79 -11.69
C HIS A 50 -3.82 3.59 -10.48
N GLY A 51 -3.93 2.45 -9.78
CA GLY A 51 -3.18 2.14 -8.58
C GLY A 51 -4.05 1.57 -7.47
N LEU A 52 -3.70 1.82 -6.23
CA LEU A 52 -4.46 1.40 -5.06
C LEU A 52 -5.22 2.60 -4.48
N SER A 53 -6.56 2.59 -4.59
CA SER A 53 -7.37 3.47 -3.75
C SER A 53 -7.32 2.95 -2.33
N PHE A 54 -7.04 3.82 -1.35
CA PHE A 54 -6.92 3.41 0.04
C PHE A 54 -7.52 4.44 0.99
N PHE A 55 -7.89 3.96 2.17
CA PHE A 55 -8.30 4.78 3.29
C PHE A 55 -7.64 4.24 4.57
N TYR A 56 -6.72 5.01 5.11
CA TYR A 56 -6.03 4.69 6.37
C TYR A 56 -6.62 5.51 7.50
N VAL A 57 -6.85 4.85 8.63
CA VAL A 57 -7.29 5.49 9.87
C VAL A 57 -6.38 5.02 11.00
N SER A 58 -5.94 5.94 11.84
CA SER A 58 -5.35 5.62 13.14
C SER A 58 -5.96 6.49 14.23
N GLU A 59 -6.24 5.87 15.37
CA GLU A 59 -6.79 6.52 16.55
C GLU A 59 -5.95 6.17 17.77
N SER A 60 -5.66 7.17 18.60
CA SER A 60 -4.97 7.02 19.88
C SER A 60 -5.50 8.06 20.87
N GLY A 61 -6.35 7.64 21.78
CA GLY A 61 -7.08 8.54 22.67
C GLY A 61 -7.95 9.51 21.89
N SER A 62 -7.67 10.82 21.98
CA SER A 62 -8.38 11.87 21.22
C SER A 62 -7.70 12.21 19.89
N ALA A 63 -6.54 11.63 19.60
CA ALA A 63 -5.82 11.87 18.36
C ALA A 63 -6.31 10.93 17.26
N ARG A 64 -6.57 11.48 16.08
CA ARG A 64 -7.03 10.72 14.90
C ARG A 64 -6.32 11.20 13.66
N CYS A 65 -5.85 10.26 12.84
CA CYS A 65 -5.37 10.51 11.49
C CYS A 65 -6.29 9.82 10.49
N GLU A 66 -6.56 10.49 9.38
CA GLU A 66 -7.31 9.95 8.25
C GLU A 66 -6.58 10.30 6.96
N VAL A 67 -6.15 9.30 6.22
CA VAL A 67 -5.44 9.48 4.95
C VAL A 67 -6.20 8.75 3.85
N PRO A 68 -7.08 9.44 3.13
CA PRO A 68 -7.64 8.93 1.88
C PRO A 68 -6.69 9.19 0.73
N GLY A 69 -6.62 8.29 -0.24
CA GLY A 69 -5.81 8.57 -1.43
C GLY A 69 -5.75 7.45 -2.45
N ILE A 70 -4.99 7.73 -3.49
CA ILE A 70 -4.61 6.76 -4.51
C ILE A 70 -3.08 6.63 -4.47
N ALA A 71 -2.59 5.44 -4.15
CA ALA A 71 -1.17 5.14 -4.18
C ALA A 71 -0.80 4.48 -5.51
N SER A 72 0.26 4.99 -6.14
CA SER A 72 0.81 4.44 -7.38
C SER A 72 1.91 3.42 -7.10
N PRO A 73 2.09 2.39 -7.95
CA PRO A 73 3.22 1.47 -7.81
C PRO A 73 4.55 2.21 -7.81
N GLU A 74 5.44 1.87 -6.90
CA GLU A 74 6.79 2.41 -6.88
C GLU A 74 7.64 1.75 -7.98
N PRO A 75 8.29 2.53 -8.86
CA PRO A 75 9.12 1.97 -9.90
C PRO A 75 10.23 1.06 -9.35
N GLY A 76 10.31 -0.17 -9.86
CA GLY A 76 11.32 -1.14 -9.44
C GLY A 76 10.93 -1.98 -8.21
N SER A 77 9.76 -1.76 -7.63
CA SER A 77 9.21 -2.58 -6.55
C SER A 77 7.91 -3.25 -6.99
N ALA A 78 7.74 -4.52 -6.64
CA ALA A 78 6.52 -5.27 -6.96
C ALA A 78 5.44 -5.15 -5.86
N ASP A 79 5.84 -4.73 -4.68
CA ASP A 79 5.03 -4.78 -3.45
C ASP A 79 4.90 -3.43 -2.75
N THR A 80 5.52 -2.38 -3.31
CA THR A 80 5.51 -1.03 -2.72
C THR A 80 4.67 -0.08 -3.56
N TYR A 81 3.82 0.67 -2.87
CA TYR A 81 2.98 1.72 -3.44
C TYR A 81 3.23 3.02 -2.70
N LEU A 82 3.33 4.12 -3.45
CA LEU A 82 3.57 5.44 -2.91
C LEU A 82 2.35 6.34 -3.15
N PHE A 83 1.83 6.87 -2.07
CA PHE A 83 0.90 7.99 -2.08
C PHE A 83 1.67 9.29 -1.96
N THR A 84 1.36 10.25 -2.80
CA THR A 84 1.80 11.64 -2.66
C THR A 84 0.57 12.51 -2.63
N ASP A 85 0.45 13.28 -1.59
CA ASP A 85 -0.66 14.21 -1.42
C ASP A 85 -0.71 15.22 -2.59
N ASP A 86 -1.90 15.36 -3.18
CA ASP A 86 -2.14 16.33 -4.25
C ASP A 86 -3.15 17.36 -3.76
N PRO A 87 -2.71 18.58 -3.45
CA PRO A 87 -3.59 19.64 -2.94
C PRO A 87 -4.71 20.01 -3.93
N ASP A 88 -4.50 19.77 -5.23
CA ASP A 88 -5.51 20.06 -6.24
C ASP A 88 -6.65 19.02 -6.27
N HIS A 89 -6.42 17.85 -5.66
CA HIS A 89 -7.38 16.73 -5.59
C HIS A 89 -7.85 16.41 -4.17
N HIS A 90 -7.63 17.30 -3.23
CA HIS A 90 -8.14 17.11 -1.88
C HIS A 90 -9.68 17.06 -1.88
N LEU A 91 -10.23 15.94 -1.42
CA LEU A 91 -11.66 15.83 -1.12
C LEU A 91 -12.11 16.90 -0.08
N TYR A 92 -11.15 17.50 0.60
CA TYR A 92 -11.31 18.54 1.61
C TYR A 92 -10.77 19.92 1.20
N ALA A 93 -10.44 20.13 -0.08
CA ALA A 93 -9.91 21.42 -0.58
C ALA A 93 -10.82 22.64 -0.30
N ASN A 94 -12.06 22.42 0.09
CA ASN A 94 -13.01 23.45 0.48
C ASN A 94 -13.16 23.63 2.01
N TRP A 95 -12.35 22.93 2.81
CA TRP A 95 -12.42 23.14 4.25
C TRP A 95 -11.55 24.35 4.61
N GLU A 96 -12.21 25.42 5.07
CA GLU A 96 -11.55 26.63 5.56
C GLU A 96 -10.51 26.25 6.62
N GLY A 97 -9.23 26.42 6.31
CA GLY A 97 -8.10 26.11 7.19
C GLY A 97 -6.99 25.25 6.58
N TYR A 98 -7.22 24.58 5.46
CA TYR A 98 -6.14 24.00 4.67
C TYR A 98 -5.55 25.09 3.80
N GLY A 99 -4.33 25.50 4.16
CA GLY A 99 -3.62 26.57 3.48
C GLY A 99 -3.48 26.32 1.98
N ALA A 100 -3.38 27.40 1.23
CA ALA A 100 -3.11 27.39 -0.19
C ALA A 100 -1.98 26.40 -0.55
N PRO A 101 -1.97 25.87 -1.78
CA PRO A 101 -0.94 24.96 -2.26
C PRO A 101 0.38 25.70 -2.41
N ASP A 102 1.02 26.01 -1.30
CA ASP A 102 2.40 26.43 -1.30
C ASP A 102 3.27 25.25 -1.70
N ALA A 103 4.39 25.53 -2.32
CA ALA A 103 5.43 24.58 -2.72
C ALA A 103 6.07 23.82 -1.54
N SER A 104 5.33 23.64 -0.45
CA SER A 104 5.71 22.89 0.74
C SER A 104 5.87 21.42 0.38
N PRO A 105 6.84 20.75 0.98
CA PRO A 105 6.98 19.31 0.82
C PRO A 105 5.65 18.62 1.16
N ARG A 106 5.17 17.80 0.21
CA ARG A 106 3.86 17.12 0.30
C ARG A 106 3.93 15.92 1.23
N CYS A 107 2.83 15.58 1.87
CA CYS A 107 2.74 14.30 2.58
C CYS A 107 2.93 13.15 1.59
N GLN A 108 3.85 12.27 1.94
CA GLN A 108 4.08 11.03 1.20
C GLN A 108 3.96 9.84 2.16
N VAL A 109 3.20 8.83 1.75
CA VAL A 109 3.01 7.61 2.52
C VAL A 109 3.33 6.40 1.64
N SER A 110 4.23 5.56 2.12
CA SER A 110 4.55 4.28 1.52
C SER A 110 3.69 3.18 2.11
N LEU A 111 3.13 2.34 1.24
CA LEU A 111 2.41 1.11 1.57
C LEU A 111 3.23 -0.06 1.05
N VAL A 112 3.83 -0.85 1.94
CA VAL A 112 4.63 -2.02 1.58
C VAL A 112 3.87 -3.28 1.96
N PHE A 113 3.49 -4.07 0.95
CA PHE A 113 2.72 -5.29 1.13
C PHE A 113 3.64 -6.52 1.22
N ALA A 114 3.37 -7.40 2.16
CA ALA A 114 4.08 -8.67 2.32
C ALA A 114 3.08 -9.74 2.75
N GLU A 115 2.75 -10.68 1.86
CA GLU A 115 1.80 -11.76 2.10
C GLU A 115 0.43 -11.24 2.61
N ASP A 116 0.20 -11.36 3.92
CA ASP A 116 -1.02 -10.94 4.60
C ASP A 116 -0.87 -9.65 5.43
N LYS A 117 0.24 -8.93 5.25
CA LYS A 117 0.58 -7.71 6.00
C LYS A 117 0.80 -6.53 5.08
N VAL A 118 0.60 -5.36 5.64
CA VAL A 118 1.01 -4.09 5.04
C VAL A 118 1.72 -3.23 6.08
N VAL A 119 2.84 -2.66 5.69
CA VAL A 119 3.53 -1.63 6.47
C VAL A 119 3.15 -0.28 5.89
N VAL A 120 2.51 0.55 6.70
CA VAL A 120 2.19 1.95 6.39
C VAL A 120 3.28 2.81 6.97
N LYS A 121 3.92 3.64 6.16
CA LYS A 121 5.04 4.47 6.60
C LYS A 121 5.00 5.85 5.94
N PRO A 122 4.89 6.95 6.70
CA PRO A 122 5.11 8.28 6.16
C PRO A 122 6.60 8.42 5.83
N LEU A 123 6.94 9.02 4.68
CA LEU A 123 8.33 9.32 4.32
C LEU A 123 8.87 10.49 5.14
N ASP A 124 8.00 11.44 5.45
CA ASP A 124 8.24 12.50 6.42
C ASP A 124 6.97 12.75 7.24
N ALA A 125 7.04 12.48 8.53
CA ALA A 125 5.91 12.59 9.43
C ALA A 125 5.41 14.05 9.59
N GLN A 126 6.30 15.04 9.47
CA GLN A 126 5.93 16.46 9.63
C GLN A 126 5.03 16.92 8.49
N HIS A 127 5.32 16.48 7.25
CA HIS A 127 4.52 16.86 6.09
C HIS A 127 3.15 16.20 6.08
N CYS A 128 2.96 15.14 6.85
CA CYS A 128 1.68 14.42 6.96
C CYS A 128 0.82 14.87 8.14
N GLN A 129 1.26 15.88 8.89
CA GLN A 129 0.55 16.33 10.09
C GLN A 129 -0.85 16.91 9.79
N SER A 130 -1.07 17.41 8.56
CA SER A 130 -2.37 17.89 8.10
C SER A 130 -3.48 16.84 8.13
N PHE A 131 -3.11 15.55 7.96
CA PHE A 131 -4.05 14.43 8.04
C PHE A 131 -4.32 13.96 9.46
N CYS A 132 -3.65 14.55 10.44
CA CYS A 132 -3.70 14.14 11.83
C CYS A 132 -4.19 15.30 12.71
N GLY A 133 -5.03 15.00 13.68
CA GLY A 133 -5.23 15.89 14.81
C GLY A 133 -3.96 16.02 15.67
N LEU A 134 -4.02 16.87 16.67
CA LEU A 134 -2.91 17.02 17.63
C LEU A 134 -2.50 15.66 18.19
N GLN A 135 -1.20 15.35 18.11
CA GLN A 135 -0.58 14.10 18.60
C GLN A 135 -0.95 12.81 17.80
N GLY A 136 -1.67 12.93 16.68
CA GLY A 136 -1.87 11.81 15.80
C GLY A 136 -0.59 11.39 15.08
N ALA A 137 -0.49 10.11 14.73
CA ALA A 137 0.62 9.57 13.95
C ALA A 137 0.12 8.62 12.86
N ILE A 138 0.71 8.76 11.67
CA ILE A 138 0.53 7.81 10.58
C ILE A 138 1.64 6.77 10.69
N GLY A 139 1.30 5.52 10.45
CA GLY A 139 2.27 4.43 10.35
C GLY A 139 1.89 3.24 11.22
N GLY A 140 2.44 2.09 10.84
CA GLY A 140 2.22 0.83 11.57
C GLY A 140 2.26 -0.38 10.65
N THR A 141 2.26 -1.55 11.27
CA THR A 141 2.11 -2.83 10.57
C THR A 141 0.71 -3.35 10.83
N LEU A 142 -0.02 -3.60 9.75
CA LEU A 142 -1.38 -4.10 9.80
C LEU A 142 -1.46 -5.48 9.15
N GLU A 143 -2.28 -6.36 9.72
CA GLU A 143 -2.56 -7.69 9.20
C GLU A 143 -3.89 -7.69 8.45
N ARG A 144 -3.94 -8.46 7.39
CA ARG A 144 -5.14 -8.64 6.58
C ARG A 144 -6.19 -9.41 7.37
N VAL A 145 -7.37 -8.81 7.51
CA VAL A 145 -8.49 -9.43 8.22
C VAL A 145 -9.40 -10.20 7.27
N GLY A 146 -9.47 -9.77 6.01
CA GLY A 146 -10.27 -10.41 5.00
C GLY A 146 -10.54 -9.54 3.77
N PRO A 147 -11.31 -10.04 2.80
CA PRO A 147 -11.82 -9.20 1.74
C PRO A 147 -12.75 -8.15 2.34
N TRP A 148 -12.74 -6.95 1.78
CA TRP A 148 -13.72 -5.95 2.15
C TRP A 148 -15.12 -6.48 1.80
N LYS A 149 -15.95 -6.66 2.82
CA LYS A 149 -17.36 -6.96 2.66
C LYS A 149 -18.10 -5.65 2.86
N MET A 150 -18.75 -5.17 1.82
CA MET A 150 -19.85 -4.23 2.02
C MET A 150 -20.93 -5.02 2.72
N ASP A 151 -21.16 -4.76 4.00
CA ASP A 151 -22.35 -5.28 4.68
C ASP A 151 -23.53 -4.70 3.91
N LYS A 152 -24.31 -5.61 3.31
CA LYS A 152 -25.57 -5.22 2.68
C LYS A 152 -26.53 -4.93 3.84
N GLU A 153 -26.70 -3.65 4.17
CA GLU A 153 -27.86 -3.23 4.93
C GLU A 153 -29.15 -3.50 4.18
#